data_4b45876cf66f0525961fbcaab1f088bd
#
_entry.id   4b45876cf66f0525961fbcaab1f088bd
#
_cell.length_a   1.000
_cell.length_b   1.000
_cell.length_c   1.000
_cell.angle_alpha   90.00
_cell.angle_beta   90.00
_cell.angle_gamma   90.00
#
_symmetry.space_group_name_H-M   'P 1'
#
loop_
_entity.id
_entity.type
_entity.pdbx_description
1 polymer ?
#
loop_
_entity_poly.entity_id
_entity_poly.type
_entity_poly.pdbx_seq_one_letter_code
_entity_poly.pdbx_strand_id
1 'polypeptide(L)'
;MQENQENKVFREASYSVDDSVKRLAANMKQAAKKVTGTRFPEVKSKSLAGNLLTLPDCAEGKITLVSIAFVRNAQEQIDSWIRPFEREFGGDEQFAVYELPMISQGWKVLSWMIDSGMRGGIPVEKHDNVITLYGDYSNYQETLEMEDTQSAYVFLLDKKGIIRWRGQGYATPETERELINTAIELSG
;
A
#
# COMPACT_ATOMS: atom_id res chain seq x y z
N MET A 1 -50.80 -1.24 0.90
CA MET A 1 -50.16 -2.29 0.08
C MET A 1 -48.81 -1.86 -0.56
N GLN A 2 -48.54 -0.54 -0.63
CA GLN A 2 -47.25 0.00 -1.17
C GLN A 2 -46.08 -0.09 -0.17
N GLU A 3 -46.36 0.10 1.12
CA GLU A 3 -45.30 0.08 2.17
C GLU A 3 -44.54 -1.26 2.30
N ASN A 4 -45.13 -2.36 1.83
CA ASN A 4 -44.53 -3.68 1.92
C ASN A 4 -43.53 -4.00 0.77
N GLN A 5 -43.62 -3.28 -0.37
CA GLN A 5 -42.66 -3.46 -1.48
C GLN A 5 -41.37 -2.67 -1.29
N GLU A 6 -41.45 -1.44 -0.78
CA GLU A 6 -40.26 -0.63 -0.49
C GLU A 6 -39.40 -1.27 0.61
N ASN A 7 -40.01 -1.78 1.68
CA ASN A 7 -39.29 -2.51 2.74
C ASN A 7 -38.63 -3.80 2.23
N LYS A 8 -39.22 -4.48 1.24
CA LYS A 8 -38.62 -5.67 0.63
C LYS A 8 -37.41 -5.32 -0.23
N VAL A 9 -37.49 -4.27 -1.03
CA VAL A 9 -36.39 -3.76 -1.86
C VAL A 9 -35.21 -3.28 -0.99
N PHE A 10 -35.49 -2.57 0.09
CA PHE A 10 -34.46 -2.14 1.06
C PHE A 10 -33.76 -3.32 1.75
N ARG A 11 -34.50 -4.38 2.12
CA ARG A 11 -33.93 -5.59 2.70
C ARG A 11 -33.10 -6.37 1.69
N GLU A 12 -33.57 -6.56 0.47
CA GLU A 12 -32.82 -7.25 -0.57
C GLU A 12 -31.54 -6.48 -0.96
N ALA A 13 -31.60 -5.15 -1.02
CA ALA A 13 -30.42 -4.30 -1.24
C ALA A 13 -29.41 -4.38 -0.08
N SER A 14 -29.87 -4.39 1.16
CA SER A 14 -28.98 -4.51 2.33
C SER A 14 -28.32 -5.89 2.43
N TYR A 15 -29.01 -6.98 2.10
CA TYR A 15 -28.42 -8.32 2.02
C TYR A 15 -27.37 -8.42 0.90
N SER A 16 -27.61 -7.79 -0.26
CA SER A 16 -26.66 -7.76 -1.37
C SER A 16 -25.37 -7.01 -1.03
N VAL A 17 -25.46 -5.89 -0.28
CA VAL A 17 -24.29 -5.11 0.15
C VAL A 17 -23.46 -5.88 1.17
N ASP A 18 -24.10 -6.54 2.16
CA ASP A 18 -23.39 -7.33 3.17
C ASP A 18 -22.64 -8.52 2.57
N ASP A 19 -23.22 -9.21 1.60
CA ASP A 19 -22.56 -10.29 0.88
C ASP A 19 -21.38 -9.80 0.03
N SER A 20 -21.50 -8.63 -0.60
CA SER A 20 -20.43 -8.03 -1.38
C SER A 20 -19.24 -7.63 -0.49
N VAL A 21 -19.51 -7.04 0.67
CA VAL A 21 -18.49 -6.68 1.67
C VAL A 21 -17.78 -7.92 2.21
N LYS A 22 -18.52 -8.99 2.52
CA LYS A 22 -17.95 -10.26 2.97
C LYS A 22 -17.05 -10.92 1.93
N ARG A 23 -17.46 -10.89 0.65
CA ARG A 23 -16.66 -11.40 -0.47
C ARG A 23 -15.37 -10.59 -0.64
N LEU A 24 -15.46 -9.27 -0.60
CA LEU A 24 -14.28 -8.40 -0.68
C LEU A 24 -13.30 -8.70 0.46
N ALA A 25 -13.77 -8.80 1.70
CA ALA A 25 -12.94 -9.13 2.84
C ALA A 25 -12.30 -10.53 2.72
N ALA A 26 -13.02 -11.51 2.17
CA ALA A 26 -12.48 -12.85 1.92
C ALA A 26 -11.39 -12.82 0.84
N ASN A 27 -11.60 -12.09 -0.26
CA ASN A 27 -10.60 -11.93 -1.32
C ASN A 27 -9.34 -11.24 -0.80
N MET A 28 -9.48 -10.18 0.00
CA MET A 28 -8.34 -9.51 0.63
C MET A 28 -7.52 -10.43 1.53
N LYS A 29 -8.18 -11.27 2.35
CA LYS A 29 -7.52 -12.28 3.19
C LYS A 29 -6.81 -13.34 2.37
N GLN A 30 -7.41 -13.79 1.28
CA GLN A 30 -6.81 -14.77 0.37
C GLN A 30 -5.58 -14.19 -0.33
N ALA A 31 -5.65 -12.95 -0.85
CA ALA A 31 -4.53 -12.25 -1.44
C ALA A 31 -3.38 -12.06 -0.43
N ALA A 32 -3.69 -11.62 0.79
CA ALA A 32 -2.69 -11.52 1.85
C ALA A 32 -2.01 -12.86 2.13
N LYS A 33 -2.77 -13.96 2.22
CA LYS A 33 -2.23 -15.31 2.44
C LYS A 33 -1.30 -15.78 1.33
N LYS A 34 -1.54 -15.39 0.07
CA LYS A 34 -0.70 -15.77 -1.06
C LYS A 34 0.67 -15.10 -1.03
N VAL A 35 0.72 -13.81 -0.64
CA VAL A 35 1.96 -13.03 -0.66
C VAL A 35 2.75 -13.07 0.64
N THR A 36 2.09 -13.31 1.78
CA THR A 36 2.77 -13.39 3.09
C THR A 36 3.74 -14.57 3.12
N GLY A 37 4.96 -14.32 3.57
CA GLY A 37 6.06 -15.28 3.59
C GLY A 37 6.90 -15.29 2.32
N THR A 38 6.50 -14.58 1.25
CA THR A 38 7.32 -14.41 0.05
C THR A 38 8.21 -13.17 0.18
N ARG A 39 9.35 -13.13 -0.56
CA ARG A 39 10.15 -11.93 -0.65
C ARG A 39 9.43 -10.90 -1.49
N PHE A 40 9.47 -9.63 -1.07
CA PHE A 40 8.95 -8.52 -1.86
C PHE A 40 9.70 -8.44 -3.20
N PRO A 41 9.01 -8.29 -4.34
CA PRO A 41 9.67 -8.27 -5.65
C PRO A 41 10.63 -7.10 -5.77
N GLU A 42 11.71 -7.32 -6.50
CA GLU A 42 12.74 -6.32 -6.71
C GLU A 42 12.20 -5.16 -7.57
N VAL A 43 12.22 -3.95 -7.02
CA VAL A 43 11.83 -2.72 -7.74
C VAL A 43 13.02 -1.78 -7.78
N LYS A 44 13.59 -1.61 -8.97
CA LYS A 44 14.72 -0.72 -9.20
C LYS A 44 14.28 0.56 -9.91
N SER A 45 14.37 1.68 -9.23
CA SER A 45 14.01 3.00 -9.79
C SER A 45 14.71 4.14 -9.06
N LYS A 46 14.53 5.36 -9.54
CA LYS A 46 15.06 6.56 -8.89
C LYS A 46 14.09 7.06 -7.82
N SER A 47 14.65 7.47 -6.68
CA SER A 47 13.91 8.23 -5.68
C SER A 47 13.64 9.65 -6.15
N LEU A 48 12.77 10.40 -5.44
CA LEU A 48 12.58 11.83 -5.71
C LEU A 48 13.85 12.65 -5.44
N ALA A 49 14.78 12.19 -4.60
CA ALA A 49 16.10 12.78 -4.44
C ALA A 49 17.03 12.52 -5.64
N GLY A 50 16.66 11.61 -6.55
CA GLY A 50 17.42 11.25 -7.75
C GLY A 50 18.36 10.05 -7.56
N ASN A 51 18.41 9.45 -6.38
CA ASN A 51 19.22 8.27 -6.08
C ASN A 51 18.59 7.03 -6.69
N LEU A 52 19.42 6.17 -7.33
CA LEU A 52 18.97 4.88 -7.83
C LEU A 52 18.89 3.90 -6.66
N LEU A 53 17.70 3.46 -6.35
CA LEU A 53 17.42 2.53 -5.24
C LEU A 53 16.81 1.23 -5.76
N THR A 54 16.99 0.16 -5.01
CA THR A 54 16.42 -1.15 -5.29
C THR A 54 15.71 -1.65 -4.03
N LEU A 55 14.37 -1.66 -4.02
CA LEU A 55 13.61 -2.32 -2.97
C LEU A 55 13.58 -3.83 -3.23
N PRO A 56 13.57 -4.68 -2.19
CA PRO A 56 13.68 -4.32 -0.77
C PRO A 56 15.11 -4.12 -0.27
N ASP A 57 16.14 -4.30 -1.10
CA ASP A 57 17.56 -4.34 -0.72
C ASP A 57 18.04 -3.04 -0.06
N CYS A 58 17.56 -1.87 -0.52
CA CYS A 58 17.92 -0.58 0.09
C CYS A 58 17.40 -0.41 1.52
N ALA A 59 16.49 -1.28 1.95
CA ALA A 59 15.91 -1.30 3.29
C ALA A 59 16.34 -2.52 4.12
N GLU A 60 17.34 -3.28 3.65
CA GLU A 60 17.83 -4.47 4.35
C GLU A 60 18.25 -4.13 5.79
N GLY A 61 17.88 -5.01 6.72
CA GLY A 61 18.12 -4.80 8.16
C GLY A 61 17.03 -3.99 8.87
N LYS A 62 16.05 -3.42 8.13
CA LYS A 62 14.94 -2.65 8.70
C LYS A 62 13.60 -3.35 8.51
N ILE A 63 12.71 -3.15 9.47
CA ILE A 63 11.29 -3.48 9.33
C ILE A 63 10.66 -2.36 8.51
N THR A 64 10.14 -2.69 7.34
CA THR A 64 9.82 -1.69 6.32
C THR A 64 8.35 -1.73 5.93
N LEU A 65 7.68 -0.58 6.06
CA LEU A 65 6.36 -0.36 5.50
C LEU A 65 6.51 0.15 4.05
N VAL A 66 6.01 -0.61 3.08
CA VAL A 66 5.98 -0.20 1.68
C VAL A 66 4.53 0.04 1.27
N SER A 67 4.22 1.25 0.79
CA SER A 67 2.91 1.58 0.24
C SER A 67 2.97 1.73 -1.27
N ILE A 68 1.94 1.25 -1.97
CA ILE A 68 1.82 1.31 -3.43
C ILE A 68 0.51 1.97 -3.81
N ALA A 69 0.55 2.93 -4.74
CA ALA A 69 -0.62 3.51 -5.36
C ALA A 69 -0.44 3.66 -6.87
N PHE A 70 -1.55 3.55 -7.61
CA PHE A 70 -1.60 3.70 -9.06
C PHE A 70 -2.24 5.02 -9.48
N VAL A 71 -2.99 5.65 -8.58
CA VAL A 71 -3.72 6.90 -8.80
C VAL A 71 -3.52 7.86 -7.64
N ARG A 72 -3.55 9.16 -7.95
CA ARG A 72 -3.35 10.21 -6.95
C ARG A 72 -4.41 10.19 -5.82
N ASN A 73 -5.64 9.81 -6.15
CA ASN A 73 -6.73 9.78 -5.18
C ASN A 73 -6.55 8.69 -4.09
N ALA A 74 -5.62 7.77 -4.27
CA ALA A 74 -5.28 6.78 -3.26
C ALA A 74 -4.35 7.31 -2.15
N GLN A 75 -3.88 8.58 -2.24
CA GLN A 75 -2.97 9.16 -1.23
C GLN A 75 -3.59 9.20 0.17
N GLU A 76 -4.87 9.55 0.30
CA GLU A 76 -5.55 9.54 1.61
C GLU A 76 -5.61 8.14 2.23
N GLN A 77 -5.71 7.11 1.38
CA GLN A 77 -5.65 5.72 1.84
C GLN A 77 -4.24 5.39 2.36
N ILE A 78 -3.18 5.77 1.63
CA ILE A 78 -1.78 5.62 2.07
C ILE A 78 -1.55 6.33 3.39
N ASP A 79 -1.98 7.59 3.51
CA ASP A 79 -1.84 8.40 4.71
C ASP A 79 -2.50 7.75 5.94
N SER A 80 -3.61 7.02 5.74
CA SER A 80 -4.30 6.33 6.83
C SER A 80 -3.45 5.20 7.46
N TRP A 81 -2.47 4.66 6.73
CA TRP A 81 -1.53 3.65 7.19
C TRP A 81 -0.20 4.25 7.68
N ILE A 82 0.36 5.18 6.92
CA ILE A 82 1.69 5.75 7.21
C ILE A 82 1.66 6.58 8.50
N ARG A 83 0.65 7.44 8.69
CA ARG A 83 0.60 8.32 9.87
C ARG A 83 0.59 7.55 11.21
N PRO A 84 -0.23 6.52 11.43
CA PRO A 84 -0.16 5.74 12.66
C PRO A 84 1.16 4.97 12.79
N PHE A 85 1.72 4.44 11.70
CA PHE A 85 3.00 3.76 11.72
C PHE A 85 4.16 4.70 12.09
N GLU A 86 4.22 5.89 11.49
CA GLU A 86 5.22 6.90 11.83
C GLU A 86 5.03 7.48 13.24
N ARG A 87 3.79 7.56 13.73
CA ARG A 87 3.52 7.99 15.12
C ARG A 87 4.09 7.01 16.13
N GLU A 88 4.04 5.71 15.83
CA GLU A 88 4.53 4.66 16.73
C GLU A 88 6.04 4.44 16.61
N PHE A 89 6.56 4.43 15.39
CA PHE A 89 7.94 4.02 15.10
C PHE A 89 8.82 5.14 14.54
N GLY A 90 8.28 6.35 14.37
CA GLY A 90 9.02 7.48 13.81
C GLY A 90 10.21 7.87 14.68
N GLY A 91 11.41 7.88 14.09
CA GLY A 91 12.66 8.15 14.78
C GLY A 91 13.40 6.90 15.29
N ASP A 92 12.81 5.72 15.22
CA ASP A 92 13.51 4.45 15.46
C ASP A 92 14.17 3.95 14.17
N GLU A 93 15.50 3.85 14.18
CA GLU A 93 16.29 3.44 13.01
C GLU A 93 16.04 2.00 12.54
N GLN A 94 15.39 1.17 13.35
CA GLN A 94 15.01 -0.18 12.97
C GLN A 94 13.85 -0.21 11.96
N PHE A 95 13.14 0.91 11.80
CA PHE A 95 11.98 1.00 10.92
C PHE A 95 12.22 1.92 9.73
N ALA A 96 11.55 1.63 8.64
CA ALA A 96 11.55 2.47 7.45
C ALA A 96 10.16 2.51 6.81
N VAL A 97 9.87 3.60 6.09
CA VAL A 97 8.67 3.74 5.28
C VAL A 97 9.08 4.09 3.88
N TYR A 98 8.55 3.40 2.88
CA TYR A 98 8.72 3.73 1.46
C TYR A 98 7.36 3.86 0.77
N GLU A 99 7.24 4.91 -0.03
CA GLU A 99 6.10 5.08 -0.95
C GLU A 99 6.56 4.73 -2.37
N LEU A 100 5.78 3.89 -3.04
CA LEU A 100 6.06 3.39 -4.37
C LEU A 100 4.90 3.71 -5.33
N PRO A 101 4.79 4.96 -5.82
CA PRO A 101 3.84 5.29 -6.88
C PRO A 101 4.16 4.50 -8.16
N MET A 102 3.17 3.78 -8.70
CA MET A 102 3.27 3.05 -9.97
C MET A 102 2.50 3.77 -11.06
N ILE A 103 3.20 4.33 -12.03
CA ILE A 103 2.66 5.21 -13.06
C ILE A 103 2.78 4.55 -14.42
N SER A 104 1.66 4.39 -15.14
CA SER A 104 1.60 3.69 -16.43
C SER A 104 2.50 4.32 -17.50
N GLN A 105 2.85 3.52 -18.52
CA GLN A 105 3.77 3.92 -19.61
C GLN A 105 3.37 5.22 -20.32
N GLY A 106 2.08 5.48 -20.50
CA GLY A 106 1.60 6.70 -21.17
C GLY A 106 2.01 8.00 -20.49
N TRP A 107 2.29 7.96 -19.18
CA TRP A 107 2.71 9.11 -18.39
C TRP A 107 4.23 9.22 -18.19
N LYS A 108 5.00 8.22 -18.64
CA LYS A 108 6.47 8.21 -18.49
C LYS A 108 7.14 9.42 -19.15
N VAL A 109 6.57 9.91 -20.24
CA VAL A 109 7.07 11.10 -20.96
C VAL A 109 6.94 12.38 -20.10
N LEU A 110 6.00 12.41 -19.15
CA LEU A 110 5.76 13.52 -18.23
C LEU A 110 6.37 13.28 -16.85
N SER A 111 7.21 12.26 -16.68
CA SER A 111 7.79 11.88 -15.39
C SER A 111 8.44 13.03 -14.64
N TRP A 112 9.21 13.88 -15.34
CA TRP A 112 9.85 15.05 -14.75
C TRP A 112 8.86 16.07 -14.15
N MET A 113 7.67 16.21 -14.75
CA MET A 113 6.62 17.11 -14.27
C MET A 113 5.93 16.49 -13.04
N ILE A 114 5.68 15.19 -13.07
CA ILE A 114 5.07 14.44 -11.97
C ILE A 114 6.01 14.44 -10.76
N ASP A 115 7.28 14.11 -10.96
CA ASP A 115 8.30 14.11 -9.89
C ASP A 115 8.52 15.53 -9.34
N SER A 116 8.47 16.56 -10.17
CA SER A 116 8.57 17.96 -9.73
C SER A 116 7.37 18.36 -8.86
N GLY A 117 6.16 17.92 -9.24
CA GLY A 117 4.94 18.13 -8.45
C GLY A 117 4.99 17.39 -7.10
N MET A 118 5.48 16.15 -7.09
CA MET A 118 5.67 15.39 -5.86
C MET A 118 6.70 16.04 -4.94
N ARG A 119 7.85 16.48 -5.50
CA ARG A 119 8.89 17.17 -4.70
C ARG A 119 8.38 18.45 -4.03
N GLY A 120 7.48 19.16 -4.69
CA GLY A 120 6.87 20.37 -4.11
C GLY A 120 5.89 20.09 -2.97
N GLY A 121 5.32 18.88 -2.92
CA GLY A 121 4.35 18.45 -1.89
C GLY A 121 4.90 17.57 -0.79
N ILE A 122 6.12 17.04 -0.93
CA ILE A 122 6.74 16.11 0.02
C ILE A 122 7.97 16.76 0.66
N PRO A 123 8.15 16.71 2.00
CA PRO A 123 9.34 17.19 2.69
C PRO A 123 10.63 16.58 2.11
N VAL A 124 11.69 17.40 2.01
CA VAL A 124 12.95 17.01 1.34
C VAL A 124 13.60 15.78 2.00
N GLU A 125 13.49 15.66 3.30
CA GLU A 125 14.00 14.54 4.09
C GLU A 125 13.31 13.20 3.76
N LYS A 126 12.13 13.24 3.14
CA LYS A 126 11.39 12.06 2.68
C LYS A 126 11.61 11.72 1.20
N HIS A 127 12.37 12.53 0.46
CA HIS A 127 12.54 12.32 -0.98
C HIS A 127 13.21 10.99 -1.33
N ASP A 128 14.12 10.48 -0.50
CA ASP A 128 14.71 9.16 -0.72
C ASP A 128 13.76 8.00 -0.41
N ASN A 129 12.69 8.29 0.31
CA ASN A 129 11.69 7.29 0.66
C ASN A 129 10.56 7.17 -0.38
N VAL A 130 10.54 8.01 -1.40
CA VAL A 130 9.55 7.94 -2.50
C VAL A 130 10.24 7.49 -3.77
N ILE A 131 9.92 6.28 -4.23
CA ILE A 131 10.52 5.62 -5.39
C ILE A 131 9.46 5.42 -6.45
N THR A 132 9.45 6.27 -7.49
CA THR A 132 8.42 6.20 -8.52
C THR A 132 8.77 5.17 -9.60
N LEU A 133 7.89 4.19 -9.83
CA LEU A 133 8.00 3.24 -10.93
C LEU A 133 7.20 3.74 -12.13
N TYR A 134 7.88 4.03 -13.24
CA TYR A 134 7.28 4.39 -14.51
C TYR A 134 7.32 3.24 -15.50
N GLY A 135 6.19 2.85 -16.04
CA GLY A 135 6.13 1.86 -17.11
C GLY A 135 5.12 0.75 -16.90
N ASP A 136 5.48 -0.46 -17.33
CA ASP A 136 4.65 -1.64 -17.12
C ASP A 136 4.89 -2.20 -15.70
N TYR A 137 3.81 -2.27 -14.95
CA TYR A 137 3.81 -2.81 -13.58
C TYR A 137 2.91 -4.03 -13.43
N SER A 138 2.43 -4.61 -14.53
CA SER A 138 1.52 -5.76 -14.53
C SER A 138 2.07 -6.96 -13.76
N ASN A 139 3.37 -7.24 -13.91
CA ASN A 139 4.04 -8.31 -13.17
C ASN A 139 4.02 -8.08 -11.65
N TYR A 140 4.15 -6.84 -11.20
CA TYR A 140 4.04 -6.49 -9.77
C TYR A 140 2.61 -6.64 -9.28
N GLN A 141 1.61 -6.26 -10.10
CA GLN A 141 0.20 -6.44 -9.76
C GLN A 141 -0.13 -7.92 -9.55
N GLU A 142 0.31 -8.78 -10.46
CA GLU A 142 0.11 -10.23 -10.36
C GLU A 142 0.86 -10.82 -9.16
N THR A 143 2.15 -10.50 -9.00
CA THR A 143 2.99 -11.05 -7.92
C THR A 143 2.50 -10.63 -6.52
N LEU A 144 1.99 -9.41 -6.38
CA LEU A 144 1.55 -8.83 -5.11
C LEU A 144 0.02 -8.90 -4.91
N GLU A 145 -0.70 -9.56 -5.81
CA GLU A 145 -2.17 -9.68 -5.78
C GLU A 145 -2.87 -8.31 -5.67
N MET A 146 -2.51 -7.38 -6.58
CA MET A 146 -3.01 -6.01 -6.61
C MET A 146 -3.95 -5.80 -7.80
N GLU A 147 -5.19 -6.28 -7.70
CA GLU A 147 -6.15 -6.26 -8.82
C GLU A 147 -6.81 -4.88 -9.02
N ASP A 148 -7.08 -4.15 -7.92
CA ASP A 148 -7.79 -2.87 -7.96
C ASP A 148 -6.83 -1.68 -7.98
N THR A 149 -6.71 -1.01 -9.11
CA THR A 149 -5.85 0.18 -9.27
C THR A 149 -6.39 1.46 -8.62
N GLN A 150 -7.60 1.46 -8.07
CA GLN A 150 -8.14 2.58 -7.30
C GLN A 150 -7.82 2.49 -5.81
N SER A 151 -7.40 1.31 -5.35
CA SER A 151 -6.98 1.07 -3.97
C SER A 151 -5.48 1.30 -3.78
N ALA A 152 -5.10 1.81 -2.61
CA ALA A 152 -3.74 1.69 -2.11
C ALA A 152 -3.48 0.28 -1.57
N TYR A 153 -2.24 -0.15 -1.68
CA TYR A 153 -1.75 -1.41 -1.09
C TYR A 153 -0.60 -1.13 -0.16
N VAL A 154 -0.56 -1.84 0.96
CA VAL A 154 0.47 -1.65 1.97
C VAL A 154 1.04 -3.00 2.38
N PHE A 155 2.36 -3.09 2.46
CA PHE A 155 3.10 -4.31 2.79
C PHE A 155 4.06 -4.03 3.93
N LEU A 156 4.02 -4.85 4.99
CA LEU A 156 5.04 -4.82 6.02
C LEU A 156 6.07 -5.91 5.73
N LEU A 157 7.32 -5.50 5.61
CA LEU A 157 8.45 -6.37 5.34
C LEU A 157 9.30 -6.55 6.60
N ASP A 158 9.83 -7.74 6.82
CA ASP A 158 10.85 -7.96 7.82
C ASP A 158 12.24 -7.47 7.38
N LYS A 159 13.24 -7.60 8.25
CA LYS A 159 14.64 -7.19 8.03
C LYS A 159 15.31 -7.86 6.81
N LYS A 160 14.69 -8.90 6.24
CA LYS A 160 15.16 -9.62 5.04
C LYS A 160 14.31 -9.31 3.79
N GLY A 161 13.38 -8.37 3.88
CA GLY A 161 12.48 -8.03 2.79
C GLY A 161 11.37 -9.07 2.53
N ILE A 162 11.06 -9.94 3.50
CA ILE A 162 9.96 -10.90 3.42
C ILE A 162 8.68 -10.21 3.85
N ILE A 163 7.61 -10.34 3.07
CA ILE A 163 6.29 -9.80 3.39
C ILE A 163 5.72 -10.56 4.60
N ARG A 164 5.41 -9.83 5.66
CA ARG A 164 4.84 -10.37 6.90
C ARG A 164 3.39 -9.99 7.09
N TRP A 165 2.97 -8.89 6.48
CA TRP A 165 1.59 -8.44 6.53
C TRP A 165 1.24 -7.64 5.26
N ARG A 166 -0.07 -7.62 4.88
CA ARG A 166 -0.59 -6.91 3.72
C ARG A 166 -1.92 -6.26 4.05
N GLY A 167 -2.06 -4.96 3.71
CA GLY A 167 -3.29 -4.20 3.75
C GLY A 167 -3.71 -3.67 2.39
N GLN A 168 -4.96 -3.20 2.28
CA GLN A 168 -5.53 -2.62 1.06
C GLN A 168 -6.61 -1.59 1.42
N GLY A 169 -6.69 -0.50 0.66
CA GLY A 169 -7.66 0.57 0.87
C GLY A 169 -7.35 1.39 2.12
N TYR A 170 -8.38 1.89 2.79
CA TYR A 170 -8.22 2.64 4.05
C TYR A 170 -7.91 1.71 5.24
N ALA A 171 -7.05 2.17 6.15
CA ALA A 171 -6.88 1.52 7.44
C ALA A 171 -8.16 1.59 8.26
N THR A 172 -8.48 0.48 8.93
CA THR A 172 -9.48 0.44 10.00
C THR A 172 -8.79 0.30 11.35
N PRO A 173 -9.46 0.60 12.48
CA PRO A 173 -8.85 0.40 13.80
C PRO A 173 -8.34 -1.01 14.06
N GLU A 174 -8.97 -2.03 13.46
CA GLU A 174 -8.54 -3.43 13.55
C GLU A 174 -7.25 -3.65 12.76
N THR A 175 -7.23 -3.25 11.49
CA THR A 175 -6.10 -3.48 10.58
C THR A 175 -4.90 -2.61 10.95
N GLU A 176 -5.11 -1.39 11.49
CA GLU A 176 -4.05 -0.58 12.09
C GLU A 176 -3.38 -1.33 13.25
N ARG A 177 -4.17 -1.89 14.19
CA ARG A 177 -3.64 -2.69 15.31
C ARG A 177 -2.89 -3.93 14.84
N GLU A 178 -3.40 -4.63 13.81
CA GLU A 178 -2.72 -5.79 13.24
C GLU A 178 -1.35 -5.39 12.67
N LEU A 179 -1.28 -4.31 11.90
CA LEU A 179 -0.04 -3.77 11.35
C LEU A 179 0.97 -3.45 12.44
N ILE A 180 0.56 -2.65 13.44
CA ILE A 180 1.45 -2.21 14.54
C ILE A 180 1.93 -3.40 15.37
N ASN A 181 1.04 -4.32 15.76
CA ASN A 181 1.42 -5.50 16.51
C ASN A 181 2.40 -6.39 15.75
N THR A 182 2.17 -6.61 14.44
CA THR A 182 3.09 -7.36 13.61
C THR A 182 4.47 -6.68 13.53
N ALA A 183 4.50 -5.36 13.42
CA ALA A 183 5.75 -4.60 13.40
C ALA A 183 6.53 -4.72 14.74
N ILE A 184 5.83 -4.67 15.88
CA ILE A 184 6.41 -4.89 17.21
C ILE A 184 6.98 -6.30 17.33
N GLU A 185 6.24 -7.33 16.92
CA GLU A 185 6.69 -8.74 16.94
C GLU A 185 7.96 -8.95 16.10
N LEU A 186 8.13 -8.22 15.00
CA LEU A 186 9.29 -8.30 14.13
C LEU A 186 10.52 -7.58 14.68
N SER A 187 10.33 -6.64 15.63
CA SER A 187 11.42 -5.84 16.22
C SER A 187 12.12 -6.55 17.37
N GLY A 188 11.44 -7.48 18.05
CA GLY A 188 11.97 -8.28 19.18
C GLY A 188 12.69 -9.51 18.73
#